data_0590b561158952321c4e3f2d31eedef5
#
_entry.id   0590b561158952321c4e3f2d31eedef5
#
_cell.length_a   1.000
_cell.length_b   1.000
_cell.length_c   1.000
_cell.angle_alpha   90.00
_cell.angle_beta   90.00
_cell.angle_gamma   90.00
#
_symmetry.space_group_name_H-M   'P 1'
#
loop_
_entity.id
_entity.type
_entity.pdbx_description
1 polymer ?
#
loop_
_entity_poly.entity_id
_entity_poly.type
_entity_poly.pdbx_seq_one_letter_code
_entity_poly.pdbx_strand_id
1 'polypeptide(L)'
;LYMKRKTRNQKHEEYEAKYGNIPIDYRERLEWLYDNLHINDRQAESILQKRELMLSSLRYYDTTIILFEVPEGSPRPRFRIVNRANLSNMALSNPNFVHVYSLTGKEDNIFMRRLMSKEDFNALDSMICTPCIIDINAYFKTPSYYNKEDIILAEIGLHRPISKPDWDNIGKKYSDMFNSNVWLDDTLVVDGSIHRYYSVLPRIEIRIRYLNMAYNKHQYTS
;
A
#
# COMPACT_ATOMS: atom_id res chain seq x y z
N LEU A 1 20.15 -15.38 -31.54
CA LEU A 1 21.01 -14.38 -30.87
C LEU A 1 20.49 -14.14 -29.47
N TYR A 2 21.16 -14.71 -28.45
CA TYR A 2 20.87 -14.41 -27.05
C TYR A 2 21.34 -13.00 -26.74
N MET A 3 20.43 -12.03 -26.60
CA MET A 3 20.81 -10.71 -26.05
C MET A 3 21.30 -10.89 -24.61
N LYS A 4 22.57 -10.59 -24.37
CA LYS A 4 23.12 -10.56 -23.00
C LYS A 4 22.33 -9.56 -22.16
N ARG A 5 21.80 -10.03 -21.04
CA ARG A 5 21.07 -9.17 -20.08
C ARG A 5 22.01 -8.09 -19.56
N LYS A 6 21.66 -6.81 -19.75
CA LYS A 6 22.44 -5.68 -19.29
C LYS A 6 22.64 -5.72 -17.76
N THR A 7 23.82 -5.37 -17.30
CA THR A 7 24.12 -5.21 -15.88
C THR A 7 23.36 -4.00 -15.29
N ARG A 8 23.26 -3.92 -13.98
CA ARG A 8 22.62 -2.79 -13.29
C ARG A 8 23.33 -1.46 -13.61
N ASN A 9 24.66 -1.45 -13.66
CA ASN A 9 25.45 -0.26 -14.01
C ASN A 9 25.18 0.20 -15.44
N GLN A 10 25.18 -0.72 -16.43
CA GLN A 10 24.86 -0.37 -17.82
C GLN A 10 23.46 0.23 -17.98
N LYS A 11 22.48 -0.28 -17.21
CA LYS A 11 21.14 0.31 -17.19
C LYS A 11 21.15 1.70 -16.58
N HIS A 12 21.89 1.90 -15.49
CA HIS A 12 21.98 3.20 -14.81
C HIS A 12 22.57 4.24 -15.76
N GLU A 13 23.70 3.94 -16.40
CA GLU A 13 24.36 4.82 -17.37
C GLU A 13 23.44 5.20 -18.55
N GLU A 14 22.68 4.24 -19.07
CA GLU A 14 21.70 4.50 -20.13
C GLU A 14 20.56 5.42 -19.67
N TYR A 15 20.05 5.21 -18.44
CA TYR A 15 19.01 6.07 -17.88
C TYR A 15 19.53 7.47 -17.60
N GLU A 16 20.75 7.60 -17.07
CA GLU A 16 21.38 8.88 -16.82
C GLU A 16 21.65 9.64 -18.14
N ALA A 17 22.14 8.95 -19.18
CA ALA A 17 22.31 9.55 -20.50
C ALA A 17 20.97 10.00 -21.12
N LYS A 18 19.87 9.29 -20.85
CA LYS A 18 18.56 9.59 -21.40
C LYS A 18 17.80 10.67 -20.65
N TYR A 19 17.95 10.72 -19.34
CA TYR A 19 17.09 11.54 -18.47
C TYR A 19 17.87 12.55 -17.60
N GLY A 20 19.22 12.50 -17.61
CA GLY A 20 20.05 13.33 -16.74
C GLY A 20 19.97 14.83 -16.97
N ASN A 21 19.41 15.25 -18.11
CA ASN A 21 19.16 16.66 -18.44
C ASN A 21 17.79 17.17 -17.94
N ILE A 22 16.95 16.26 -17.38
CA ILE A 22 15.66 16.66 -16.83
C ILE A 22 15.88 17.14 -15.39
N PRO A 23 15.43 18.37 -15.04
CA PRO A 23 15.62 18.89 -13.68
C PRO A 23 14.96 18.02 -12.61
N ILE A 24 15.69 17.78 -11.51
CA ILE A 24 15.18 17.05 -10.36
C ILE A 24 14.22 17.92 -9.54
N ASP A 25 14.51 19.23 -9.43
CA ASP A 25 13.61 20.16 -8.78
C ASP A 25 12.29 20.25 -9.53
N TYR A 26 11.19 20.26 -8.78
CA TYR A 26 9.84 20.24 -9.36
C TYR A 26 9.51 21.50 -10.17
N ARG A 27 9.94 22.68 -9.69
CA ARG A 27 9.63 23.97 -10.35
C ARG A 27 10.42 24.10 -11.64
N GLU A 28 11.73 23.84 -11.57
CA GLU A 28 12.60 23.82 -12.75
C GLU A 28 12.13 22.78 -13.78
N ARG A 29 11.65 21.62 -13.32
CA ARG A 29 11.09 20.60 -14.21
C ARG A 29 9.80 21.03 -14.87
N LEU A 30 8.94 21.81 -14.20
CA LEU A 30 7.75 22.36 -14.85
C LEU A 30 8.13 23.35 -15.94
N GLU A 31 9.05 24.26 -15.68
CA GLU A 31 9.56 25.22 -16.68
C GLU A 31 10.16 24.45 -17.86
N TRP A 32 11.04 23.50 -17.59
CA TRP A 32 11.60 22.61 -18.60
C TRP A 32 10.51 21.88 -19.43
N LEU A 33 9.42 21.42 -18.81
CA LEU A 33 8.30 20.78 -19.50
C LEU A 33 7.55 21.77 -20.41
N TYR A 34 7.30 23.00 -19.94
CA TYR A 34 6.64 24.01 -20.76
C TYR A 34 7.45 24.33 -22.02
N ASP A 35 8.77 24.42 -21.91
CA ASP A 35 9.68 24.69 -23.04
C ASP A 35 9.75 23.47 -23.98
N ASN A 36 9.95 22.26 -23.45
CA ASN A 36 10.15 21.07 -24.27
C ASN A 36 8.87 20.55 -24.93
N LEU A 37 7.71 20.81 -24.36
CA LEU A 37 6.41 20.50 -24.93
C LEU A 37 5.87 21.63 -25.82
N HIS A 38 6.62 22.76 -25.90
CA HIS A 38 6.21 23.96 -26.67
C HIS A 38 4.82 24.44 -26.31
N ILE A 39 4.54 24.51 -25.00
CA ILE A 39 3.24 24.95 -24.47
C ILE A 39 3.05 26.44 -24.78
N ASN A 40 2.08 26.76 -25.62
CA ASN A 40 1.72 28.14 -25.91
C ASN A 40 0.78 28.74 -24.84
N ASP A 41 0.61 30.06 -24.83
CA ASP A 41 -0.17 30.77 -23.80
C ASP A 41 -1.60 30.24 -23.67
N ARG A 42 -2.27 29.91 -24.75
CA ARG A 42 -3.63 29.34 -24.73
C ARG A 42 -3.66 27.96 -24.06
N GLN A 43 -2.65 27.14 -24.31
CA GLN A 43 -2.53 25.83 -23.66
C GLN A 43 -2.20 25.99 -22.18
N ALA A 44 -1.32 26.92 -21.83
CA ALA A 44 -0.99 27.25 -20.44
C ALA A 44 -2.24 27.69 -19.66
N GLU A 45 -3.04 28.59 -20.23
CA GLU A 45 -4.31 29.03 -19.62
C GLU A 45 -5.30 27.86 -19.45
N SER A 46 -5.44 27.00 -20.45
CA SER A 46 -6.28 25.79 -20.37
C SER A 46 -5.82 24.83 -19.28
N ILE A 47 -4.50 24.64 -19.11
CA ILE A 47 -3.93 23.81 -18.05
C ILE A 47 -4.26 24.39 -16.68
N LEU A 48 -4.11 25.71 -16.49
CA LEU A 48 -4.44 26.39 -15.23
C LEU A 48 -5.93 26.26 -14.88
N GLN A 49 -6.82 26.49 -15.86
CA GLN A 49 -8.26 26.33 -15.66
C GLN A 49 -8.63 24.90 -15.27
N LYS A 50 -8.05 23.90 -15.95
CA LYS A 50 -8.25 22.47 -15.60
C LYS A 50 -7.73 22.18 -14.20
N ARG A 51 -6.56 22.69 -13.85
CA ARG A 51 -5.99 22.53 -12.50
C ARG A 51 -6.91 23.08 -11.43
N GLU A 52 -7.42 24.29 -11.60
CA GLU A 52 -8.34 24.92 -10.65
C GLU A 52 -9.65 24.13 -10.53
N LEU A 53 -10.22 23.71 -11.65
CA LEU A 53 -11.42 22.88 -11.66
C LEU A 53 -11.19 21.57 -10.91
N MET A 54 -10.08 20.90 -11.17
CA MET A 54 -9.72 19.65 -10.49
C MET A 54 -9.54 19.86 -8.98
N LEU A 55 -8.79 20.90 -8.56
CA LEU A 55 -8.57 21.20 -7.15
C LEU A 55 -9.86 21.58 -6.42
N SER A 56 -10.76 22.31 -7.07
CA SER A 56 -12.05 22.68 -6.48
C SER A 56 -13.03 21.51 -6.37
N SER A 57 -12.90 20.51 -7.26
CA SER A 57 -13.75 19.32 -7.27
C SER A 57 -13.20 18.16 -6.43
N LEU A 58 -11.92 18.22 -6.01
CA LEU A 58 -11.30 17.20 -5.17
C LEU A 58 -11.95 17.20 -3.78
N ARG A 59 -12.64 16.10 -3.47
CA ARG A 59 -13.17 15.83 -2.13
C ARG A 59 -12.62 14.50 -1.65
N TYR A 60 -11.96 14.56 -0.50
CA TYR A 60 -11.50 13.36 0.18
C TYR A 60 -12.56 12.90 1.16
N TYR A 61 -12.91 11.65 1.07
CA TYR A 61 -13.60 10.94 2.13
C TYR A 61 -12.57 10.40 3.11
N ASP A 62 -12.94 10.32 4.37
CA ASP A 62 -12.08 9.87 5.45
C ASP A 62 -12.80 8.78 6.24
N THR A 63 -12.18 7.64 6.40
CA THR A 63 -12.70 6.56 7.24
C THR A 63 -11.59 5.97 8.08
N THR A 64 -11.92 5.47 9.27
CA THR A 64 -10.97 4.82 10.16
C THR A 64 -11.47 3.44 10.52
N ILE A 65 -10.60 2.46 10.33
CA ILE A 65 -10.83 1.06 10.70
C ILE A 65 -9.97 0.74 11.92
N ILE A 66 -10.58 0.23 12.97
CA ILE A 66 -9.86 -0.19 14.19
C ILE A 66 -10.00 -1.70 14.33
N LEU A 67 -8.87 -2.40 14.34
CA LEU A 67 -8.79 -3.83 14.58
C LEU A 67 -8.19 -4.07 15.96
N PHE A 68 -8.95 -4.67 16.87
CA PHE A 68 -8.49 -5.02 18.21
C PHE A 68 -7.73 -6.34 18.16
N GLU A 69 -6.47 -6.27 17.81
CA GLU A 69 -5.56 -7.42 17.71
C GLU A 69 -4.11 -6.98 17.98
N VAL A 70 -3.24 -7.96 18.22
CA VAL A 70 -1.80 -7.68 18.26
C VAL A 70 -1.32 -7.51 16.82
N PRO A 71 -0.63 -6.40 16.49
CA PRO A 71 -0.13 -6.17 15.15
C PRO A 71 0.74 -7.30 14.64
N GLU A 72 0.44 -7.79 13.44
CA GLU A 72 1.17 -8.86 12.78
C GLU A 72 1.80 -8.38 11.46
N GLY A 73 2.87 -9.05 11.05
CA GLY A 73 3.44 -8.87 9.72
C GLY A 73 2.87 -9.87 8.73
N SER A 74 2.98 -9.56 7.44
CA SER A 74 2.63 -10.50 6.37
C SER A 74 3.46 -11.79 6.54
N PRO A 75 2.81 -12.96 6.57
CA PRO A 75 3.52 -14.21 6.66
C PRO A 75 4.36 -14.43 5.39
N ARG A 76 5.58 -14.89 5.55
CA ARG A 76 6.41 -15.24 4.39
C ARG A 76 5.75 -16.40 3.65
N PRO A 77 5.67 -16.35 2.32
CA PRO A 77 5.18 -17.47 1.52
C PRO A 77 5.96 -18.74 1.87
N ARG A 78 5.26 -19.83 2.11
CA ARG A 78 5.90 -21.14 2.30
C ARG A 78 5.93 -21.87 0.97
N PHE A 79 7.04 -22.57 0.74
CA PHE A 79 7.26 -23.36 -0.45
C PHE A 79 7.29 -24.83 -0.05
N ARG A 80 6.53 -25.65 -0.76
CA ARG A 80 6.59 -27.09 -0.64
C ARG A 80 6.92 -27.68 -2.00
N ILE A 81 8.01 -28.43 -2.06
CA ILE A 81 8.31 -29.26 -3.23
C ILE A 81 7.44 -30.49 -3.15
N VAL A 82 6.60 -30.70 -4.14
CA VAL A 82 5.71 -31.87 -4.21
C VAL A 82 6.28 -32.82 -5.27
N ASN A 83 6.68 -34.00 -4.85
CA ASN A 83 7.14 -35.05 -5.75
C ASN A 83 5.94 -35.71 -6.46
N ARG A 84 6.11 -36.02 -7.74
CA ARG A 84 5.09 -36.64 -8.60
C ARG A 84 4.48 -37.93 -8.03
N ALA A 85 5.25 -38.70 -7.25
CA ALA A 85 4.79 -39.93 -6.61
C ALA A 85 3.59 -39.75 -5.64
N ASN A 86 3.36 -38.50 -5.18
CA ASN A 86 2.28 -38.18 -4.25
C ASN A 86 1.03 -37.58 -4.93
N LEU A 87 1.02 -37.52 -6.26
CA LEU A 87 -0.05 -36.88 -7.06
C LEU A 87 -0.59 -37.89 -8.07
N SER A 88 -1.46 -38.79 -7.61
CA SER A 88 -2.00 -39.88 -8.41
C SER A 88 -2.87 -39.46 -9.62
N ASN A 89 -3.22 -38.20 -9.80
CA ASN A 89 -4.20 -37.75 -10.79
C ASN A 89 -3.86 -36.48 -11.61
N MET A 90 -2.64 -35.98 -11.56
CA MET A 90 -2.28 -34.80 -12.37
C MET A 90 -1.21 -35.15 -13.41
N ALA A 91 -1.56 -35.04 -14.69
CA ALA A 91 -0.63 -35.13 -15.81
C ALA A 91 0.28 -33.88 -15.82
N LEU A 92 1.33 -33.89 -15.00
CA LEU A 92 2.34 -32.85 -14.96
C LEU A 92 3.51 -33.23 -15.86
N SER A 93 3.87 -32.35 -16.76
CA SER A 93 5.07 -32.46 -17.59
C SER A 93 6.37 -32.34 -16.80
N ASN A 94 6.32 -31.80 -15.59
CA ASN A 94 7.47 -31.61 -14.71
C ASN A 94 7.40 -32.56 -13.51
N PRO A 95 8.47 -33.31 -13.18
CA PRO A 95 8.47 -34.29 -12.08
C PRO A 95 8.37 -33.65 -10.69
N ASN A 96 8.73 -32.38 -10.55
CA ASN A 96 8.64 -31.62 -9.32
C ASN A 96 8.02 -30.25 -9.61
N PHE A 97 7.07 -29.82 -8.79
CA PHE A 97 6.58 -28.44 -8.82
C PHE A 97 6.58 -27.83 -7.42
N VAL A 98 6.71 -26.53 -7.36
CA VAL A 98 6.71 -25.76 -6.13
C VAL A 98 5.31 -25.22 -5.88
N HIS A 99 4.67 -25.67 -4.81
CA HIS A 99 3.40 -25.11 -4.36
C HIS A 99 3.69 -23.96 -3.39
N VAL A 100 3.28 -22.77 -3.77
CA VAL A 100 3.35 -21.56 -2.95
C VAL A 100 2.00 -21.37 -2.25
N TYR A 101 1.99 -21.21 -0.94
CA TYR A 101 0.77 -20.98 -0.18
C TYR A 101 0.97 -19.98 0.94
N SER A 102 -0.06 -19.17 1.19
CA SER A 102 -0.16 -18.30 2.36
C SER A 102 -0.99 -19.01 3.44
N LEU A 103 -0.52 -18.98 4.68
CA LEU A 103 -1.21 -19.63 5.80
C LEU A 103 -2.45 -18.88 6.28
N THR A 104 -2.49 -17.55 6.08
CA THR A 104 -3.48 -16.68 6.74
C THR A 104 -4.47 -16.00 5.78
N GLY A 105 -4.19 -15.92 4.49
CA GLY A 105 -5.01 -15.16 3.55
C GLY A 105 -6.50 -15.58 3.49
N LYS A 106 -6.81 -16.87 3.76
CA LYS A 106 -8.20 -17.32 3.81
C LYS A 106 -8.89 -16.90 5.12
N GLU A 107 -8.16 -16.94 6.23
CA GLU A 107 -8.66 -16.55 7.55
C GLU A 107 -8.87 -15.03 7.62
N ASP A 108 -7.94 -14.26 7.06
CA ASP A 108 -8.02 -12.81 6.95
C ASP A 108 -9.26 -12.38 6.15
N ASN A 109 -9.54 -13.03 5.02
CA ASN A 109 -10.74 -12.76 4.22
C ASN A 109 -12.05 -13.08 4.96
N ILE A 110 -12.09 -14.17 5.72
CA ILE A 110 -13.26 -14.52 6.53
C ILE A 110 -13.46 -13.49 7.64
N PHE A 111 -12.37 -13.09 8.29
CA PHE A 111 -12.38 -12.08 9.34
C PHE A 111 -12.89 -10.73 8.80
N MET A 112 -12.35 -10.26 7.67
CA MET A 112 -12.76 -9.00 7.04
C MET A 112 -14.22 -9.01 6.63
N ARG A 113 -14.72 -10.08 6.02
CA ARG A 113 -16.14 -10.21 5.66
C ARG A 113 -17.05 -10.12 6.89
N ARG A 114 -16.67 -10.73 8.01
CA ARG A 114 -17.42 -10.64 9.28
C ARG A 114 -17.38 -9.23 9.87
N LEU A 115 -16.23 -8.56 9.78
CA LEU A 115 -16.08 -7.21 10.25
C LEU A 115 -16.95 -6.25 9.43
N MET A 116 -16.91 -6.34 8.11
CA MET A 116 -17.68 -5.49 7.19
C MET A 116 -19.20 -5.77 7.24
N SER A 117 -19.64 -6.93 7.75
CA SER A 117 -21.06 -7.24 7.94
C SER A 117 -21.66 -6.64 9.22
N LYS A 118 -20.86 -6.01 10.07
CA LYS A 118 -21.35 -5.32 11.27
C LYS A 118 -21.87 -3.93 10.91
N GLU A 119 -23.00 -3.53 11.51
CA GLU A 119 -23.64 -2.22 11.26
C GLU A 119 -22.71 -1.02 11.50
N ASP A 120 -21.75 -1.16 12.41
CA ASP A 120 -20.75 -0.12 12.70
C ASP A 120 -19.72 0.10 11.56
N PHE A 121 -19.68 -0.79 10.57
CA PHE A 121 -18.79 -0.70 9.42
C PHE A 121 -19.41 0.02 8.20
N ASN A 122 -20.61 0.59 8.35
CA ASN A 122 -21.33 1.35 7.32
C ASN A 122 -20.63 2.65 6.86
N ALA A 123 -19.39 2.91 7.32
CA ALA A 123 -18.60 4.04 6.87
C ALA A 123 -18.12 3.92 5.40
N LEU A 124 -18.24 2.72 4.80
CA LEU A 124 -17.92 2.49 3.39
C LEU A 124 -19.19 2.03 2.66
N ASP A 125 -19.92 2.97 2.10
CA ASP A 125 -21.11 2.69 1.29
C ASP A 125 -20.80 1.83 0.05
N SER A 126 -19.53 1.77 -0.35
CA SER A 126 -19.05 1.00 -1.49
C SER A 126 -17.54 0.74 -1.41
N MET A 127 -17.08 -0.28 -2.13
CA MET A 127 -15.64 -0.55 -2.29
C MET A 127 -14.92 0.65 -2.89
N ILE A 128 -13.76 1.01 -2.32
CA ILE A 128 -12.91 2.09 -2.82
C ILE A 128 -12.30 1.65 -4.17
N CYS A 129 -12.61 2.41 -5.23
CA CYS A 129 -12.08 2.24 -6.58
C CYS A 129 -11.26 3.45 -7.05
N THR A 130 -10.82 4.29 -6.13
CA THR A 130 -10.13 5.56 -6.39
C THR A 130 -8.77 5.58 -5.71
N PRO A 131 -7.83 6.42 -6.17
CA PRO A 131 -6.59 6.62 -5.44
C PRO A 131 -6.83 6.94 -3.97
N CYS A 132 -6.14 6.26 -3.07
CA CYS A 132 -6.28 6.45 -1.63
C CYS A 132 -4.93 6.62 -0.94
N ILE A 133 -4.99 7.24 0.23
CA ILE A 133 -3.87 7.46 1.15
C ILE A 133 -4.18 6.71 2.43
N ILE A 134 -3.22 5.96 2.95
CA ILE A 134 -3.40 5.18 4.18
C ILE A 134 -2.43 5.62 5.27
N ASP A 135 -2.94 5.73 6.50
CA ASP A 135 -2.12 5.95 7.69
C ASP A 135 -2.38 4.79 8.66
N ILE A 136 -1.36 3.99 8.93
CA ILE A 136 -1.44 2.82 9.80
C ILE A 136 -0.74 3.11 11.12
N ASN A 137 -1.46 3.05 12.23
CA ASN A 137 -0.91 3.08 13.58
C ASN A 137 -0.99 1.68 14.20
N ALA A 138 0.16 1.06 14.37
CA ALA A 138 0.29 -0.29 14.92
C ALA A 138 0.71 -0.21 16.40
N TYR A 139 -0.23 -0.54 17.28
CA TYR A 139 -0.02 -0.52 18.74
C TYR A 139 0.27 -1.93 19.25
N PHE A 140 1.53 -2.20 19.56
CA PHE A 140 1.99 -3.47 20.10
C PHE A 140 1.78 -3.54 21.60
N LYS A 141 1.59 -4.74 22.11
CA LYS A 141 1.51 -4.94 23.54
C LYS A 141 2.78 -4.46 24.23
N THR A 142 2.62 -3.64 25.27
CA THR A 142 3.72 -3.19 26.13
C THR A 142 4.48 -4.40 26.72
N PRO A 143 5.82 -4.42 26.68
CA PRO A 143 6.62 -5.51 27.22
C PRO A 143 6.34 -5.74 28.71
N SER A 144 6.26 -7.00 29.11
CA SER A 144 5.93 -7.39 30.49
C SER A 144 7.00 -7.02 31.51
N TYR A 145 8.22 -6.76 31.07
CA TYR A 145 9.34 -6.34 31.92
C TYR A 145 9.41 -4.83 32.16
N TYR A 146 8.53 -4.03 31.50
CA TYR A 146 8.48 -2.58 31.71
C TYR A 146 7.95 -2.26 33.10
N ASN A 147 8.64 -1.32 33.78
CA ASN A 147 8.15 -0.72 35.01
C ASN A 147 7.03 0.30 34.73
N LYS A 148 6.45 0.91 35.77
CA LYS A 148 5.32 1.85 35.62
C LYS A 148 5.68 3.09 34.80
N GLU A 149 6.89 3.62 34.97
CA GLU A 149 7.39 4.77 34.25
C GLU A 149 7.57 4.41 32.75
N ASP A 150 8.23 3.29 32.45
CA ASP A 150 8.41 2.80 31.08
C ASP A 150 7.07 2.58 30.36
N ILE A 151 6.05 2.08 31.08
CA ILE A 151 4.71 1.89 30.51
C ILE A 151 4.11 3.24 30.09
N ILE A 152 4.21 4.27 30.94
CA ILE A 152 3.72 5.61 30.58
C ILE A 152 4.50 6.21 29.41
N LEU A 153 5.83 6.10 29.44
CA LEU A 153 6.67 6.60 28.33
C LEU A 153 6.37 5.86 27.01
N ALA A 154 6.04 4.58 27.06
CA ALA A 154 5.62 3.81 25.92
C ALA A 154 4.26 4.30 25.39
N GLU A 155 3.27 4.51 26.26
CA GLU A 155 1.93 4.94 25.89
C GLU A 155 1.92 6.33 25.23
N ILE A 156 2.77 7.24 25.68
CA ILE A 156 2.94 8.56 25.06
C ILE A 156 3.88 8.55 23.83
N GLY A 157 4.35 7.37 23.41
CA GLY A 157 5.10 7.16 22.18
C GLY A 157 6.59 7.49 22.24
N LEU A 158 7.18 7.64 23.44
CA LEU A 158 8.63 7.86 23.60
C LEU A 158 9.42 6.56 23.55
N HIS A 159 8.87 5.47 24.07
CA HIS A 159 9.43 4.14 23.86
C HIS A 159 8.74 3.49 22.65
N ARG A 160 9.54 3.07 21.66
CA ARG A 160 9.05 2.54 20.38
C ARG A 160 9.45 1.07 20.17
N PRO A 161 8.60 0.27 19.51
CA PRO A 161 8.95 -1.10 19.14
C PRO A 161 10.09 -1.13 18.10
N ILE A 162 11.16 -1.85 18.40
CA ILE A 162 12.29 -2.10 17.48
C ILE A 162 12.39 -3.57 17.06
N SER A 163 11.49 -4.42 17.58
CA SER A 163 11.41 -5.84 17.25
C SER A 163 10.48 -6.10 16.05
N LYS A 164 10.47 -7.35 15.58
CA LYS A 164 9.53 -7.80 14.55
C LYS A 164 8.07 -7.61 14.98
N PRO A 165 7.14 -7.49 14.02
CA PRO A 165 7.32 -7.51 12.55
C PRO A 165 8.00 -6.24 12.03
N ASP A 166 8.64 -6.34 10.86
CA ASP A 166 9.29 -5.23 10.18
C ASP A 166 8.24 -4.22 9.67
N TRP A 167 8.65 -2.97 9.49
CA TRP A 167 7.77 -1.86 9.12
C TRP A 167 6.98 -2.13 7.82
N ASP A 168 7.66 -2.56 6.76
CA ASP A 168 7.09 -2.87 5.46
C ASP A 168 6.15 -4.08 5.51
N ASN A 169 6.46 -5.08 6.34
CA ASN A 169 5.62 -6.26 6.52
C ASN A 169 4.26 -5.96 7.17
N ILE A 170 4.19 -4.94 8.03
CA ILE A 170 2.90 -4.47 8.59
C ILE A 170 2.06 -3.87 7.45
N GLY A 171 2.62 -2.94 6.69
CA GLY A 171 1.93 -2.34 5.55
C GLY A 171 1.41 -3.38 4.58
N LYS A 172 2.27 -4.31 4.21
CA LYS A 172 1.91 -5.40 3.30
C LYS A 172 0.77 -6.26 3.85
N LYS A 173 0.82 -6.67 5.13
CA LYS A 173 -0.22 -7.50 5.76
C LYS A 173 -1.60 -6.85 5.63
N TYR A 174 -1.71 -5.58 6.04
CA TYR A 174 -2.99 -4.91 6.09
C TYR A 174 -3.47 -4.43 4.73
N SER A 175 -2.56 -4.08 3.81
CA SER A 175 -2.92 -3.81 2.41
C SER A 175 -3.48 -5.05 1.73
N ASP A 176 -2.82 -6.19 1.85
CA ASP A 176 -3.27 -7.47 1.28
C ASP A 176 -4.62 -7.91 1.89
N MET A 177 -4.82 -7.71 3.21
CA MET A 177 -6.06 -8.06 3.91
C MET A 177 -7.25 -7.26 3.39
N PHE A 178 -7.04 -6.03 2.97
CA PHE A 178 -8.09 -5.13 2.50
C PHE A 178 -8.43 -5.29 1.02
N ASN A 179 -7.59 -5.99 0.25
CA ASN A 179 -7.85 -6.28 -1.16
C ASN A 179 -9.19 -6.99 -1.35
N SER A 180 -9.99 -6.50 -2.29
CA SER A 180 -11.34 -6.99 -2.61
C SER A 180 -12.36 -6.90 -1.46
N ASN A 181 -12.00 -6.25 -0.34
CA ASN A 181 -12.89 -6.03 0.80
C ASN A 181 -13.14 -4.54 1.03
N VAL A 182 -12.09 -3.75 1.15
CA VAL A 182 -12.15 -2.29 1.40
C VAL A 182 -11.88 -1.54 0.09
N TRP A 183 -10.85 -1.92 -0.63
CA TRP A 183 -10.53 -1.41 -1.97
C TRP A 183 -10.44 -2.54 -2.99
N LEU A 184 -10.51 -2.17 -4.27
CA LEU A 184 -10.44 -3.13 -5.36
C LEU A 184 -9.10 -3.86 -5.38
N ASP A 185 -8.00 -3.09 -5.24
CA ASP A 185 -6.62 -3.57 -5.29
C ASP A 185 -5.71 -2.60 -4.53
N ASP A 186 -4.61 -3.07 -3.93
CA ASP A 186 -3.65 -2.23 -3.20
C ASP A 186 -2.83 -1.30 -4.10
N THR A 187 -2.89 -1.48 -5.41
CA THR A 187 -2.35 -0.53 -6.39
C THR A 187 -3.03 0.85 -6.34
N LEU A 188 -4.21 0.94 -5.72
CA LEU A 188 -4.90 2.21 -5.47
C LEU A 188 -4.27 3.02 -4.32
N VAL A 189 -3.44 2.41 -3.49
CA VAL A 189 -2.72 3.11 -2.42
C VAL A 189 -1.56 3.88 -3.04
N VAL A 190 -1.72 5.19 -3.16
CA VAL A 190 -0.73 6.08 -3.82
C VAL A 190 0.19 6.78 -2.84
N ASP A 191 -0.17 6.79 -1.56
CA ASP A 191 0.62 7.39 -0.47
C ASP A 191 0.27 6.73 0.86
N GLY A 192 1.17 6.76 1.83
CA GLY A 192 0.88 6.18 3.13
C GLY A 192 1.98 6.30 4.15
N SER A 193 1.58 6.14 5.41
CA SER A 193 2.48 6.10 6.55
C SER A 193 2.20 4.88 7.44
N ILE A 194 3.23 4.39 8.12
CA ILE A 194 3.12 3.32 9.10
C ILE A 194 3.88 3.74 10.36
N HIS A 195 3.17 3.80 11.46
CA HIS A 195 3.71 4.15 12.75
C HIS A 195 3.59 2.96 13.71
N ARG A 196 4.65 2.73 14.49
CA ARG A 196 4.72 1.63 15.43
C ARG A 196 4.83 2.18 16.85
N TYR A 197 3.94 1.73 17.72
CA TYR A 197 3.84 2.15 19.12
C TYR A 197 3.74 0.95 20.05
N TYR A 198 4.07 1.14 21.31
CA TYR A 198 3.61 0.26 22.38
C TYR A 198 2.34 0.85 22.99
N SER A 199 1.41 0.00 23.42
CA SER A 199 0.23 0.40 24.19
C SER A 199 -0.22 -0.72 25.11
N VAL A 200 -0.89 -0.36 26.19
CA VAL A 200 -1.58 -1.32 27.05
C VAL A 200 -2.80 -1.92 26.36
N LEU A 201 -3.29 -1.27 25.29
CA LEU A 201 -4.36 -1.74 24.43
C LEU A 201 -3.83 -2.03 23.01
N PRO A 202 -3.40 -3.28 22.73
CA PRO A 202 -2.91 -3.66 21.42
C PRO A 202 -4.02 -3.54 20.37
N ARG A 203 -3.71 -2.87 19.26
CA ARG A 203 -4.66 -2.66 18.16
C ARG A 203 -3.94 -2.17 16.90
N ILE A 204 -4.66 -2.20 15.80
CA ILE A 204 -4.31 -1.50 14.56
C ILE A 204 -5.37 -0.45 14.29
N GLU A 205 -4.94 0.77 14.04
CA GLU A 205 -5.80 1.84 13.54
C GLU A 205 -5.36 2.18 12.11
N ILE A 206 -6.28 2.09 11.17
CA ILE A 206 -6.03 2.36 9.77
C ILE A 206 -6.97 3.46 9.32
N ARG A 207 -6.42 4.62 9.07
CA ARG A 207 -7.13 5.74 8.47
C ARG A 207 -6.95 5.70 6.96
N ILE A 208 -8.05 5.80 6.23
CA ILE A 208 -8.07 5.76 4.78
C ILE A 208 -8.71 7.05 4.29
N ARG A 209 -7.98 7.81 3.46
CA ARG A 209 -8.49 8.97 2.74
C ARG A 209 -8.53 8.63 1.27
N TYR A 210 -9.67 8.80 0.63
CA TYR A 210 -9.86 8.46 -0.77
C TYR A 210 -10.65 9.55 -1.52
N LEU A 211 -10.45 9.62 -2.83
CA LEU A 211 -11.11 10.61 -3.67
C LEU A 211 -12.54 10.20 -4.00
N ASN A 212 -13.41 11.20 -4.19
CA ASN A 212 -14.76 10.93 -4.66
C ASN A 212 -14.77 10.33 -6.07
N MET A 213 -15.82 9.57 -6.41
CA MET A 213 -15.94 8.86 -7.68
C MET A 213 -15.96 9.77 -8.91
N ALA A 214 -16.32 11.05 -8.77
CA ALA A 214 -16.36 12.00 -9.89
C ALA A 214 -14.97 12.31 -10.48
N TYR A 215 -13.91 12.18 -9.68
CA TYR A 215 -12.53 12.38 -10.14
C TYR A 215 -12.03 11.27 -11.05
N ASN A 216 -12.54 10.05 -10.89
CA ASN A 216 -12.03 8.86 -11.59
C ASN A 216 -12.47 8.70 -13.04
N LYS A 217 -13.52 9.37 -13.47
CA LYS A 217 -14.04 9.21 -14.85
C LYS A 217 -13.01 9.51 -15.94
N HIS A 218 -11.95 10.24 -15.63
CA HIS A 218 -10.93 10.62 -16.61
C HIS A 218 -9.61 9.84 -16.50
N GLN A 219 -9.36 9.10 -15.42
CA GLN A 219 -8.13 8.33 -15.24
C GLN A 219 -8.20 6.88 -15.71
N TYR A 220 -9.41 6.31 -15.81
CA TYR A 220 -9.60 4.90 -16.13
C TYR A 220 -10.31 4.64 -17.45
N THR A 221 -10.50 5.66 -18.28
CA THR A 221 -11.10 5.55 -19.63
C THR A 221 -10.07 5.70 -20.74
N SER A 222 -8.83 5.28 -20.52
CA SER A 222 -7.82 5.18 -21.57
C SER A 222 -7.59 3.73 -21.99
#